data_e1c9dedb93417dbe2910f87ce3c0c8b8
#
_entry.id   e1c9dedb93417dbe2910f87ce3c0c8b8
#
_cell.length_a   1.000
_cell.length_b   1.000
_cell.length_c   1.000
_cell.angle_alpha   90.00
_cell.angle_beta   90.00
_cell.angle_gamma   90.00
#
_symmetry.space_group_name_H-M   'P 1'
#
loop_
_entity.id
_entity.type
_entity.pdbx_description
1 polymer ?
#
loop_
_entity_poly.entity_id
_entity_poly.type
_entity_poly.pdbx_seq_one_letter_code
_entity_poly.pdbx_strand_id
1 'polypeptide(L)'
;MQPRLASNSITLLIPFYQITNGKTAKWVKSESELPHFPEEIFGALPPFLQKVVGNAISIEDRDVILLGAIGCLSVCFYNVCGVYDERVVYSNLYLFVVAEAGMGKGALTLCRELVAPINQRLHEQTAQRMIEYKLELSEYQKCKGKNPEAMEPVTPPQKTLIIPANSSASSLISILHDSDGIGLLFETEGDTLSQTLKSEHGNYSDLLRKAFHHETISMSRRKDREYLEIDNPRVSVVLAGTPEQIRQLIPDAENGLLSRFIFYFIPFRRGIRDVFATDDVTRSKHAVFKIMGDEFLHLLDIFINQGSFVFVLPTHLQRRFVEWLARLNDECCDEVDNGMQGIVRRLGLIAFRMMMLFTAIRTFDSSLPPTRTPDGRIILECSEEDFNTVLCICEILLYHSIHIYLKLRLTNNRNVLPDIETGVNARRYALYHKLPDEFDKSVYDRIVSEMNENPNTAAKWIDKFIQDGRLKRTSKGNYVKS
;
A
#
# COMPACT_ATOMS: atom_id res chain seq x y z
N MET A 1 -28.09 -9.06 -33.94
CA MET A 1 -27.77 -9.30 -32.51
C MET A 1 -26.87 -8.19 -32.04
N GLN A 2 -27.39 -7.27 -31.23
CA GLN A 2 -26.65 -6.13 -30.70
C GLN A 2 -25.82 -6.56 -29.48
N PRO A 3 -24.59 -6.04 -29.29
CA PRO A 3 -23.84 -6.30 -28.07
C PRO A 3 -24.35 -5.38 -26.94
N ARG A 4 -24.62 -5.96 -25.80
CA ARG A 4 -25.03 -5.30 -24.56
C ARG A 4 -23.90 -4.41 -24.03
N LEU A 5 -24.23 -3.14 -23.86
CA LEU A 5 -23.47 -2.16 -23.09
C LEU A 5 -23.43 -2.57 -21.61
N ALA A 6 -22.26 -2.89 -21.09
CA ALA A 6 -22.01 -2.96 -19.66
C ALA A 6 -20.82 -2.03 -19.36
N SER A 7 -20.95 -1.23 -18.32
CA SER A 7 -19.96 -0.35 -17.68
C SER A 7 -19.84 1.11 -18.15
N ASN A 8 -20.90 1.88 -17.99
CA ASN A 8 -20.84 3.35 -18.16
C ASN A 8 -21.16 4.14 -16.88
N SER A 9 -20.92 3.60 -15.69
CA SER A 9 -21.32 4.28 -14.44
C SER A 9 -20.21 5.12 -13.77
N ILE A 10 -18.96 5.00 -14.20
CA ILE A 10 -17.83 5.71 -13.56
C ILE A 10 -17.39 6.92 -14.37
N THR A 11 -17.56 6.89 -15.69
CA THR A 11 -17.17 7.99 -16.59
C THR A 11 -18.03 9.25 -16.43
N LEU A 12 -19.22 9.16 -15.84
CA LEU A 12 -20.16 10.28 -15.66
C LEU A 12 -19.89 11.15 -14.41
N LEU A 13 -19.04 10.72 -13.47
CA LEU A 13 -18.76 11.48 -12.25
C LEU A 13 -17.45 12.29 -12.30
N ILE A 14 -16.54 11.97 -13.24
CA ILE A 14 -15.31 12.72 -13.45
C ILE A 14 -15.56 14.13 -14.00
N PRO A 15 -16.55 14.38 -14.88
CA PRO A 15 -16.87 15.74 -15.32
C PRO A 15 -17.31 16.69 -14.21
N PHE A 16 -17.85 16.19 -13.11
CA PHE A 16 -18.32 17.04 -12.01
C PHE A 16 -17.18 17.65 -11.18
N TYR A 17 -16.02 16.97 -11.10
CA TYR A 17 -14.82 17.52 -10.46
C TYR A 17 -13.99 18.43 -11.38
N GLN A 18 -14.20 18.34 -12.71
CA GLN A 18 -13.51 19.20 -13.68
C GLN A 18 -14.11 20.62 -13.77
N ILE A 19 -15.26 20.90 -13.13
CA ILE A 19 -16.00 22.17 -13.27
C ILE A 19 -15.92 23.04 -12.01
N THR A 20 -14.82 23.07 -11.31
CA THR A 20 -14.54 24.16 -10.39
C THR A 20 -13.41 25.02 -10.94
N ASN A 21 -13.77 26.16 -11.54
CA ASN A 21 -12.88 27.26 -11.96
C ASN A 21 -12.21 27.20 -13.35
N GLY A 22 -12.73 26.45 -14.34
CA GLY A 22 -12.24 26.59 -15.73
C GLY A 22 -10.81 26.15 -16.01
N LYS A 23 -10.12 25.54 -15.04
CA LYS A 23 -8.80 24.87 -15.18
C LYS A 23 -9.01 23.37 -15.19
N THR A 24 -8.42 22.69 -16.16
CA THR A 24 -8.32 21.22 -16.15
C THR A 24 -7.57 20.80 -14.89
N ALA A 25 -8.22 20.05 -14.01
CA ALA A 25 -7.60 19.54 -12.78
C ALA A 25 -6.36 18.70 -13.13
N LYS A 26 -5.20 19.09 -12.61
CA LYS A 26 -3.92 18.40 -12.86
C LYS A 26 -3.92 17.01 -12.25
N TRP A 27 -4.38 16.90 -11.01
CA TRP A 27 -4.22 15.72 -10.18
C TRP A 27 -5.35 14.69 -10.31
N VAL A 28 -6.54 15.08 -10.75
CA VAL A 28 -7.68 14.18 -10.90
C VAL A 28 -7.66 13.54 -12.28
N LYS A 29 -7.41 12.23 -12.36
CA LYS A 29 -7.31 11.46 -13.60
C LYS A 29 -8.30 10.29 -13.62
N SER A 30 -8.81 9.97 -14.81
CA SER A 30 -9.52 8.72 -15.06
C SER A 30 -8.55 7.53 -15.00
N GLU A 31 -9.05 6.31 -14.85
CA GLU A 31 -8.22 5.10 -14.83
C GLU A 31 -7.30 4.95 -16.03
N SER A 32 -7.79 5.33 -17.23
CA SER A 32 -7.02 5.24 -18.47
C SER A 32 -5.99 6.36 -18.65
N GLU A 33 -6.04 7.40 -17.81
CA GLU A 33 -5.14 8.56 -17.85
C GLU A 33 -4.11 8.53 -16.70
N LEU A 34 -4.15 7.50 -15.85
CA LEU A 34 -3.16 7.36 -14.78
C LEU A 34 -1.76 7.19 -15.40
N PRO A 35 -0.79 7.99 -14.94
CA PRO A 35 0.53 8.00 -15.55
C PRO A 35 1.34 6.76 -15.17
N HIS A 36 2.18 6.31 -16.10
CA HIS A 36 3.27 5.37 -15.86
C HIS A 36 4.56 6.10 -15.46
N PHE A 37 5.52 5.35 -14.93
CA PHE A 37 6.85 5.92 -14.71
C PHE A 37 7.49 6.27 -16.05
N PRO A 38 8.05 7.49 -16.19
CA PRO A 38 8.73 7.91 -17.43
C PRO A 38 10.00 7.10 -17.66
N GLU A 39 10.39 6.94 -18.93
CA GLU A 39 11.52 6.09 -19.34
C GLU A 39 12.83 6.51 -18.68
N GLU A 40 13.02 7.80 -18.46
CA GLU A 40 14.24 8.40 -17.94
C GLU A 40 14.58 7.91 -16.54
N ILE A 41 13.57 7.59 -15.70
CA ILE A 41 13.86 7.13 -14.34
C ILE A 41 14.53 5.77 -14.31
N PHE A 42 14.25 4.89 -15.30
CA PHE A 42 14.78 3.53 -15.29
C PHE A 42 16.29 3.51 -15.54
N GLY A 43 16.82 4.46 -16.33
CA GLY A 43 18.26 4.65 -16.52
C GLY A 43 18.96 5.24 -15.30
N ALA A 44 18.23 5.97 -14.44
CA ALA A 44 18.75 6.60 -13.23
C ALA A 44 18.64 5.73 -11.97
N LEU A 45 17.96 4.57 -12.02
CA LEU A 45 17.87 3.64 -10.90
C LEU A 45 19.26 3.11 -10.47
N PRO A 46 19.44 2.69 -9.21
CA PRO A 46 20.59 1.90 -8.81
C PRO A 46 20.78 0.67 -9.72
N PRO A 47 22.03 0.30 -10.11
CA PRO A 47 22.28 -0.74 -11.12
C PRO A 47 21.59 -2.08 -10.83
N PHE A 48 21.53 -2.51 -9.57
CA PHE A 48 20.80 -3.72 -9.21
C PHE A 48 19.31 -3.61 -9.55
N LEU A 49 18.64 -2.47 -9.27
CA LEU A 49 17.24 -2.26 -9.64
C LEU A 49 17.05 -2.19 -11.16
N GLN A 50 18.00 -1.57 -11.90
CA GLN A 50 17.96 -1.60 -13.38
C GLN A 50 17.95 -3.04 -13.92
N LYS A 51 18.80 -3.91 -13.35
CA LYS A 51 18.85 -5.33 -13.70
C LYS A 51 17.52 -6.05 -13.41
N VAL A 52 16.89 -5.76 -12.28
CA VAL A 52 15.60 -6.34 -11.90
C VAL A 52 14.51 -5.93 -12.87
N VAL A 53 14.35 -4.63 -13.15
CA VAL A 53 13.29 -4.09 -14.04
C VAL A 53 13.53 -4.43 -15.51
N GLY A 54 14.77 -4.72 -15.92
CA GLY A 54 15.12 -5.15 -17.26
C GLY A 54 14.47 -6.47 -17.70
N ASN A 55 13.84 -7.20 -16.76
CA ASN A 55 13.11 -8.44 -17.03
C ASN A 55 11.60 -8.21 -17.29
N ALA A 56 11.16 -6.96 -17.33
CA ALA A 56 9.77 -6.61 -17.63
C ALA A 56 9.45 -6.85 -19.12
N ILE A 57 8.17 -7.18 -19.40
CA ILE A 57 7.68 -7.42 -20.77
C ILE A 57 6.70 -6.34 -21.23
N SER A 58 6.28 -5.45 -20.36
CA SER A 58 5.42 -4.31 -20.67
C SER A 58 5.74 -3.15 -19.73
N ILE A 59 5.23 -1.96 -20.03
CA ILE A 59 5.38 -0.77 -19.20
C ILE A 59 4.81 -1.02 -17.81
N GLU A 60 3.61 -1.59 -17.70
CA GLU A 60 2.97 -1.88 -16.42
C GLU A 60 3.72 -2.96 -15.63
N ASP A 61 4.20 -4.00 -16.33
CA ASP A 61 5.00 -5.07 -15.73
C ASP A 61 6.27 -4.48 -15.11
N ARG A 62 6.89 -3.52 -15.81
CA ARG A 62 8.09 -2.80 -15.35
C ARG A 62 7.83 -1.95 -14.12
N ASP A 63 6.74 -1.18 -14.13
CA ASP A 63 6.34 -0.34 -12.99
C ASP A 63 6.05 -1.22 -11.75
N VAL A 64 5.31 -2.31 -11.92
CA VAL A 64 4.97 -3.24 -10.83
C VAL A 64 6.21 -3.97 -10.32
N ILE A 65 7.11 -4.41 -11.19
CA ILE A 65 8.38 -5.04 -10.79
C ILE A 65 9.24 -4.05 -10.00
N LEU A 66 9.35 -2.79 -10.44
CA LEU A 66 10.09 -1.77 -9.69
C LEU A 66 9.53 -1.59 -8.29
N LEU A 67 8.23 -1.36 -8.18
CA LEU A 67 7.57 -1.13 -6.89
C LEU A 67 7.64 -2.36 -5.98
N GLY A 68 7.41 -3.55 -6.55
CA GLY A 68 7.52 -4.81 -5.82
C GLY A 68 8.92 -5.07 -5.29
N ALA A 69 9.95 -4.80 -6.11
CA ALA A 69 11.34 -4.90 -5.70
C ALA A 69 11.64 -3.90 -4.55
N ILE A 70 11.30 -2.62 -4.73
CA ILE A 70 11.46 -1.59 -3.69
C ILE A 70 10.77 -2.00 -2.39
N GLY A 71 9.52 -2.47 -2.47
CA GLY A 71 8.76 -2.92 -1.31
C GLY A 71 9.41 -4.10 -0.59
N CYS A 72 9.79 -5.15 -1.33
CA CYS A 72 10.42 -6.34 -0.77
C CYS A 72 11.83 -6.05 -0.20
N LEU A 73 12.66 -5.29 -0.92
CA LEU A 73 14.02 -4.99 -0.49
C LEU A 73 14.06 -4.04 0.71
N SER A 74 13.04 -3.21 0.90
CA SER A 74 13.00 -2.18 1.96
C SER A 74 13.13 -2.74 3.38
N VAL A 75 12.76 -4.00 3.63
CA VAL A 75 12.90 -4.67 4.93
C VAL A 75 14.31 -5.12 5.22
N CYS A 76 15.15 -5.28 4.19
CA CYS A 76 16.48 -5.90 4.31
C CYS A 76 17.55 -4.93 4.84
N PHE A 77 17.35 -3.62 4.71
CA PHE A 77 18.30 -2.59 5.15
C PHE A 77 18.04 -2.12 6.59
N TYR A 78 17.85 -3.06 7.49
CA TYR A 78 17.52 -2.81 8.90
C TYR A 78 18.62 -2.11 9.70
N ASN A 79 19.86 -2.09 9.19
CA ASN A 79 21.01 -1.39 9.76
C ASN A 79 21.22 0.01 9.20
N VAL A 80 20.31 0.50 8.35
CA VAL A 80 20.29 1.86 7.80
C VAL A 80 19.21 2.66 8.49
N CYS A 81 19.56 3.81 9.06
CA CYS A 81 18.60 4.75 9.64
C CYS A 81 18.86 6.17 9.15
N GLY A 82 17.87 7.01 9.26
CA GLY A 82 17.95 8.45 8.99
C GLY A 82 17.10 9.23 9.99
N VAL A 83 17.21 10.55 9.98
CA VAL A 83 16.36 11.42 10.81
C VAL A 83 15.39 12.19 9.92
N TYR A 84 14.10 12.04 10.18
CA TYR A 84 13.02 12.73 9.52
C TYR A 84 12.01 13.24 10.56
N ASP A 85 11.69 14.53 10.53
CA ASP A 85 10.78 15.15 11.50
C ASP A 85 11.18 14.82 12.96
N GLU A 86 12.48 15.02 13.28
CA GLU A 86 13.11 14.79 14.60
C GLU A 86 13.06 13.32 15.09
N ARG A 87 12.65 12.38 14.25
CA ARG A 87 12.54 10.96 14.60
C ARG A 87 13.50 10.10 13.79
N VAL A 88 14.02 9.06 14.41
CA VAL A 88 14.79 8.02 13.71
C VAL A 88 13.80 7.18 12.89
N VAL A 89 14.10 7.02 11.60
CA VAL A 89 13.30 6.23 10.66
C VAL A 89 14.17 5.24 9.89
N TYR A 90 13.55 4.18 9.41
CA TYR A 90 14.17 3.12 8.62
C TYR A 90 13.51 3.04 7.24
N SER A 91 14.10 2.29 6.30
CA SER A 91 13.69 2.24 4.89
C SER A 91 12.36 1.51 4.61
N ASN A 92 11.65 1.02 5.61
CA ASN A 92 10.45 0.20 5.46
C ASN A 92 9.32 0.92 4.70
N LEU A 93 8.72 0.24 3.72
CA LEU A 93 7.68 0.76 2.86
C LEU A 93 6.43 -0.12 2.87
N TYR A 94 5.27 0.50 2.68
CA TYR A 94 3.99 -0.17 2.50
C TYR A 94 3.50 0.05 1.09
N LEU A 95 3.33 -1.02 0.33
CA LEU A 95 2.89 -1.02 -1.07
C LEU A 95 1.57 -1.77 -1.23
N PHE A 96 0.65 -1.21 -2.00
CA PHE A 96 -0.55 -1.89 -2.46
C PHE A 96 -0.73 -1.72 -3.96
N VAL A 97 -0.55 -2.80 -4.72
CA VAL A 97 -0.84 -2.82 -6.16
C VAL A 97 -2.29 -3.21 -6.40
N VAL A 98 -3.02 -2.33 -7.06
CA VAL A 98 -4.46 -2.46 -7.30
C VAL A 98 -4.71 -2.85 -8.74
N ALA A 99 -5.38 -3.96 -8.97
CA ALA A 99 -5.78 -4.38 -10.31
C ALA A 99 -6.99 -5.32 -10.26
N GLU A 100 -7.79 -5.32 -11.32
CA GLU A 100 -8.82 -6.33 -11.50
C GLU A 100 -8.23 -7.74 -11.58
N ALA A 101 -9.07 -8.76 -11.40
CA ALA A 101 -8.64 -10.15 -11.48
C ALA A 101 -8.01 -10.46 -12.85
N GLY A 102 -6.84 -11.12 -12.86
CA GLY A 102 -6.13 -11.47 -14.08
C GLY A 102 -5.29 -10.37 -14.73
N MET A 103 -5.21 -9.16 -14.14
CA MET A 103 -4.56 -7.97 -14.72
C MET A 103 -3.11 -7.76 -14.28
N GLY A 104 -2.27 -8.79 -14.30
CA GLY A 104 -0.80 -8.61 -14.17
C GLY A 104 -0.24 -8.52 -12.75
N LYS A 105 -1.04 -8.76 -11.71
CA LYS A 105 -0.56 -8.81 -10.31
C LYS A 105 0.52 -9.87 -10.06
N GLY A 106 0.61 -10.87 -10.92
CA GLY A 106 1.61 -11.94 -10.83
C GLY A 106 3.08 -11.49 -10.92
N ALA A 107 3.35 -10.30 -11.50
CA ALA A 107 4.68 -9.71 -11.49
C ALA A 107 5.20 -9.43 -10.06
N LEU A 108 4.30 -9.11 -9.14
CA LEU A 108 4.65 -8.89 -7.74
C LEU A 108 5.20 -10.16 -7.07
N THR A 109 4.65 -11.32 -7.42
CA THR A 109 5.10 -12.62 -6.87
C THR A 109 6.57 -12.90 -7.22
N LEU A 110 7.05 -12.44 -8.39
CA LEU A 110 8.46 -12.57 -8.77
C LEU A 110 9.37 -11.77 -7.83
N CYS A 111 8.92 -10.59 -7.38
CA CYS A 111 9.74 -9.75 -6.49
C CYS A 111 9.97 -10.38 -5.11
N ARG A 112 9.10 -11.29 -4.67
CA ARG A 112 9.30 -12.08 -3.44
C ARG A 112 10.54 -12.97 -3.52
N GLU A 113 10.88 -13.46 -4.73
CA GLU A 113 12.07 -14.29 -4.94
C GLU A 113 13.37 -13.55 -4.64
N LEU A 114 13.39 -12.20 -4.74
CA LEU A 114 14.57 -11.41 -4.39
C LEU A 114 14.96 -11.53 -2.91
N VAL A 115 14.01 -11.82 -2.02
CA VAL A 115 14.24 -11.94 -0.57
C VAL A 115 14.04 -13.36 -0.04
N ALA A 116 13.61 -14.29 -0.90
CA ALA A 116 13.40 -15.70 -0.54
C ALA A 116 14.67 -16.36 0.01
N PRO A 117 15.89 -16.14 -0.53
CA PRO A 117 17.12 -16.74 0.02
C PRO A 117 17.42 -16.28 1.45
N ILE A 118 17.10 -15.02 1.79
CA ILE A 118 17.27 -14.51 3.16
C ILE A 118 16.32 -15.24 4.10
N ASN A 119 15.05 -15.37 3.71
CA ASN A 119 14.05 -16.09 4.51
C ASN A 119 14.42 -17.58 4.70
N GLN A 120 14.89 -18.22 3.64
CA GLN A 120 15.36 -19.61 3.71
C GLN A 120 16.53 -19.76 4.69
N ARG A 121 17.53 -18.89 4.64
CA ARG A 121 18.67 -18.87 5.57
C ARG A 121 18.23 -18.73 7.03
N LEU A 122 17.24 -17.86 7.31
CA LEU A 122 16.70 -17.70 8.67
C LEU A 122 16.01 -18.99 9.15
N HIS A 123 15.26 -19.67 8.28
CA HIS A 123 14.62 -20.95 8.62
C HIS A 123 15.66 -22.06 8.88
N GLU A 124 16.72 -22.14 8.06
CA GLU A 124 17.81 -23.10 8.26
C GLU A 124 18.54 -22.87 9.58
N GLN A 125 18.86 -21.62 9.91
CA GLN A 125 19.48 -21.24 11.19
C GLN A 125 18.56 -21.58 12.37
N THR A 126 17.25 -21.33 12.23
CA THR A 126 16.26 -21.67 13.26
C THR A 126 16.17 -23.19 13.46
N ALA A 127 16.14 -23.96 12.38
CA ALA A 127 16.10 -25.42 12.43
C ALA A 127 17.35 -26.00 13.14
N GLN A 128 18.53 -25.47 12.82
CA GLN A 128 19.77 -25.87 13.44
C GLN A 128 19.75 -25.59 14.96
N ARG A 129 19.38 -24.38 15.38
CA ARG A 129 19.28 -24.02 16.80
C ARG A 129 18.25 -24.85 17.56
N MET A 130 17.13 -25.23 16.87
CA MET A 130 16.13 -26.11 17.47
C MET A 130 16.64 -27.53 17.68
N ILE A 131 17.54 -28.04 16.84
CA ILE A 131 18.22 -29.31 17.05
C ILE A 131 19.13 -29.24 18.28
N GLU A 132 19.96 -28.21 18.40
CA GLU A 132 20.84 -27.94 19.52
C GLU A 132 20.05 -27.85 20.84
N TYR A 133 18.97 -27.06 20.87
CA TYR A 133 18.06 -26.96 22.01
C TYR A 133 17.50 -28.32 22.46
N LYS A 134 17.07 -29.17 21.54
CA LYS A 134 16.56 -30.51 21.87
C LYS A 134 17.62 -31.39 22.53
N LEU A 135 18.86 -31.28 22.09
CA LEU A 135 19.98 -32.00 22.71
C LEU A 135 20.24 -31.49 24.13
N GLU A 136 20.37 -30.17 24.30
CA GLU A 136 20.55 -29.53 25.61
C GLU A 136 19.41 -29.86 26.59
N LEU A 137 18.15 -29.82 26.11
CA LEU A 137 16.99 -30.18 26.91
C LEU A 137 17.00 -31.62 27.34
N SER A 138 17.44 -32.56 26.47
CA SER A 138 17.60 -33.98 26.80
C SER A 138 18.68 -34.18 27.85
N GLU A 139 19.80 -33.47 27.77
CA GLU A 139 20.88 -33.51 28.76
C GLU A 139 20.43 -32.89 30.09
N TYR A 140 19.76 -31.76 30.07
CA TYR A 140 19.16 -31.13 31.25
C TYR A 140 18.22 -32.10 31.98
N GLN A 141 17.31 -32.75 31.23
CA GLN A 141 16.37 -33.72 31.82
C GLN A 141 17.09 -34.91 32.51
N LYS A 142 18.22 -35.38 31.98
CA LYS A 142 19.04 -36.44 32.59
C LYS A 142 19.76 -35.98 33.85
N CYS A 143 20.08 -34.69 33.93
CA CYS A 143 20.84 -34.10 35.04
C CYS A 143 19.96 -33.42 36.09
N LYS A 144 18.70 -33.11 35.84
CA LYS A 144 17.78 -32.34 36.68
C LYS A 144 17.67 -32.84 38.10
N GLY A 145 17.85 -34.17 38.36
CA GLY A 145 17.87 -34.76 39.71
C GLY A 145 19.23 -34.82 40.38
N LYS A 146 20.34 -34.52 39.69
CA LYS A 146 21.70 -34.63 40.15
C LYS A 146 22.42 -33.31 40.36
N ASN A 147 21.95 -32.26 39.65
CA ASN A 147 22.52 -30.90 39.73
C ASN A 147 21.40 -29.87 39.94
N PRO A 148 21.17 -29.38 41.18
CA PRO A 148 20.13 -28.39 41.48
C PRO A 148 20.36 -27.02 40.84
N GLU A 149 21.57 -26.71 40.35
CA GLU A 149 21.94 -25.44 39.72
C GLU A 149 21.80 -25.48 38.19
N ALA A 150 21.43 -26.63 37.61
CA ALA A 150 21.24 -26.75 36.19
C ALA A 150 20.06 -25.87 35.72
N MET A 151 20.33 -24.91 34.86
CA MET A 151 19.29 -24.06 34.25
C MET A 151 18.62 -24.77 33.08
N GLU A 152 17.29 -24.65 33.01
CA GLU A 152 16.52 -25.17 31.88
C GLU A 152 16.87 -24.40 30.62
N PRO A 153 17.17 -25.07 29.50
CA PRO A 153 17.45 -24.38 28.23
C PRO A 153 16.25 -23.57 27.75
N VAL A 154 16.52 -22.38 27.23
CA VAL A 154 15.48 -21.49 26.69
C VAL A 154 15.19 -21.88 25.25
N THR A 155 13.90 -21.98 24.91
CA THR A 155 13.44 -22.24 23.51
C THR A 155 13.98 -21.17 22.58
N PRO A 156 14.68 -21.53 21.49
CA PRO A 156 15.21 -20.54 20.55
C PRO A 156 14.08 -19.86 19.77
N PRO A 157 14.23 -18.55 19.42
CA PRO A 157 13.27 -17.83 18.66
C PRO A 157 13.12 -18.39 17.23
N GLN A 158 11.90 -18.40 16.70
CA GLN A 158 11.60 -18.88 15.36
C GLN A 158 11.64 -17.71 14.37
N LYS A 159 12.83 -17.42 13.84
CA LYS A 159 13.05 -16.29 12.93
C LYS A 159 12.52 -16.57 11.53
N THR A 160 11.79 -15.60 10.98
CA THR A 160 11.35 -15.56 9.59
C THR A 160 11.34 -14.12 9.09
N LEU A 161 11.67 -13.90 7.81
CA LEU A 161 11.56 -12.60 7.18
C LEU A 161 10.16 -12.39 6.62
N ILE A 162 9.60 -13.40 5.93
CA ILE A 162 8.32 -13.30 5.24
C ILE A 162 7.22 -13.82 6.17
N ILE A 163 6.32 -12.91 6.54
CA ILE A 163 5.21 -13.17 7.47
C ILE A 163 3.95 -13.50 6.69
N PRO A 164 3.29 -14.64 6.95
CA PRO A 164 2.03 -14.96 6.29
C PRO A 164 0.92 -13.94 6.64
N ALA A 165 0.18 -13.48 5.63
CA ALA A 165 -0.87 -12.48 5.80
C ALA A 165 -2.12 -13.00 6.54
N ASN A 166 -2.27 -14.32 6.67
CA ASN A 166 -3.32 -14.95 7.47
C ASN A 166 -2.98 -15.08 8.96
N SER A 167 -1.85 -14.52 9.40
CA SER A 167 -1.46 -14.49 10.81
C SER A 167 -2.42 -13.63 11.61
N SER A 168 -2.86 -14.06 12.78
CA SER A 168 -3.59 -13.21 13.72
C SER A 168 -2.69 -12.07 14.22
N ALA A 169 -3.28 -10.99 14.76
CA ALA A 169 -2.51 -9.87 15.32
C ALA A 169 -1.54 -10.35 16.40
N SER A 170 -1.97 -11.27 17.26
CA SER A 170 -1.12 -11.85 18.28
C SER A 170 0.00 -12.73 17.72
N SER A 171 -0.27 -13.50 16.66
CA SER A 171 0.75 -14.29 15.96
C SER A 171 1.76 -13.38 15.27
N LEU A 172 1.31 -12.30 14.63
CA LEU A 172 2.19 -11.32 14.01
C LEU A 172 3.15 -10.69 15.03
N ILE A 173 2.64 -10.30 16.21
CA ILE A 173 3.48 -9.75 17.29
C ILE A 173 4.51 -10.79 17.76
N SER A 174 4.11 -12.05 17.95
CA SER A 174 5.04 -13.12 18.36
C SER A 174 6.12 -13.37 17.30
N ILE A 175 5.74 -13.44 16.01
CA ILE A 175 6.68 -13.61 14.89
C ILE A 175 7.66 -12.42 14.80
N LEU A 176 7.17 -11.19 14.93
CA LEU A 176 8.01 -10.01 14.92
C LEU A 176 8.97 -9.98 16.12
N HIS A 177 8.49 -10.36 17.32
CA HIS A 177 9.34 -10.45 18.50
C HIS A 177 10.47 -11.47 18.29
N ASP A 178 10.17 -12.66 17.79
CA ASP A 178 11.16 -13.69 17.47
C ASP A 178 12.15 -13.25 16.37
N SER A 179 11.73 -12.34 15.49
CA SER A 179 12.51 -11.83 14.35
C SER A 179 13.11 -10.44 14.61
N ASP A 180 13.40 -10.08 15.86
CA ASP A 180 14.02 -8.80 16.27
C ASP A 180 13.23 -7.55 15.76
N GLY A 181 11.92 -7.66 15.63
CA GLY A 181 11.02 -6.61 15.13
C GLY A 181 11.06 -6.42 13.62
N ILE A 182 11.74 -7.29 12.87
CA ILE A 182 11.92 -7.16 11.40
C ILE A 182 10.99 -8.14 10.69
N GLY A 183 10.24 -7.66 9.67
CA GLY A 183 9.39 -8.54 8.91
C GLY A 183 8.79 -7.92 7.65
N LEU A 184 8.53 -8.79 6.66
CA LEU A 184 7.83 -8.48 5.42
C LEU A 184 6.48 -9.17 5.40
N LEU A 185 5.40 -8.41 5.48
CA LEU A 185 4.06 -8.92 5.21
C LEU A 185 3.85 -8.91 3.69
N PHE A 186 3.78 -10.09 3.08
CA PHE A 186 3.65 -10.23 1.63
C PHE A 186 2.41 -11.04 1.26
N GLU A 187 1.49 -10.44 0.47
CA GLU A 187 0.28 -11.11 0.00
C GLU A 187 -0.18 -10.56 -1.35
N THR A 188 -0.44 -11.44 -2.29
CA THR A 188 -0.92 -11.09 -3.64
C THR A 188 -2.42 -11.27 -3.82
N GLU A 189 -3.09 -11.87 -2.83
CA GLU A 189 -4.54 -12.01 -2.76
C GLU A 189 -5.08 -11.27 -1.53
N GLY A 190 -5.52 -10.03 -1.72
CA GLY A 190 -5.95 -9.13 -0.64
C GLY A 190 -7.10 -9.65 0.22
N ASP A 191 -7.81 -10.72 -0.20
CA ASP A 191 -8.88 -11.35 0.58
C ASP A 191 -8.36 -11.95 1.89
N THR A 192 -7.19 -12.56 1.86
CA THR A 192 -6.58 -13.21 3.03
C THR A 192 -6.35 -12.20 4.15
N LEU A 193 -5.70 -11.06 3.84
CA LEU A 193 -5.44 -10.02 4.83
C LEU A 193 -6.73 -9.30 5.26
N SER A 194 -7.65 -9.05 4.33
CA SER A 194 -8.91 -8.38 4.65
C SER A 194 -9.81 -9.19 5.57
N GLN A 195 -9.81 -10.52 5.44
CA GLN A 195 -10.53 -11.42 6.37
C GLN A 195 -9.89 -11.38 7.77
N THR A 196 -8.57 -11.42 7.84
CA THR A 196 -7.83 -11.32 9.11
C THR A 196 -8.12 -9.99 9.82
N LEU A 197 -8.11 -8.87 9.09
CA LEU A 197 -8.42 -7.55 9.62
C LEU A 197 -9.85 -7.44 10.18
N LYS A 198 -10.83 -8.08 9.53
CA LYS A 198 -12.23 -8.10 10.00
C LYS A 198 -12.41 -8.94 11.26
N SER A 199 -11.70 -10.07 11.37
CA SER A 199 -11.82 -10.98 12.50
C SER A 199 -11.19 -10.43 13.79
N GLU A 200 -10.21 -9.56 13.69
CA GLU A 200 -9.39 -9.06 14.81
C GLU A 200 -9.85 -7.69 15.37
N HIS A 201 -11.08 -7.26 15.08
CA HIS A 201 -11.72 -6.06 15.65
C HIS A 201 -10.86 -4.78 15.65
N GLY A 202 -10.14 -4.53 14.55
CA GLY A 202 -9.37 -3.29 14.33
C GLY A 202 -7.97 -3.25 14.94
N ASN A 203 -7.55 -4.21 15.75
CA ASN A 203 -6.22 -4.26 16.37
C ASN A 203 -5.09 -4.35 15.33
N TYR A 204 -5.33 -5.02 14.22
CA TYR A 204 -4.35 -5.19 13.15
C TYR A 204 -4.02 -3.88 12.44
N SER A 205 -5.02 -3.03 12.17
CA SER A 205 -4.82 -1.71 11.56
C SER A 205 -3.99 -0.78 12.48
N ASP A 206 -4.24 -0.84 13.79
CA ASP A 206 -3.46 -0.07 14.76
C ASP A 206 -2.00 -0.54 14.82
N LEU A 207 -1.79 -1.86 14.80
CA LEU A 207 -0.45 -2.46 14.77
C LEU A 207 0.34 -1.99 13.53
N LEU A 208 -0.25 -2.05 12.34
CA LEU A 208 0.41 -1.57 11.12
C LEU A 208 0.68 -0.07 11.16
N ARG A 209 -0.22 0.72 11.76
CA ARG A 209 0.00 2.17 11.89
C ARG A 209 1.15 2.51 12.83
N LYS A 210 1.29 1.79 13.95
CA LYS A 210 2.43 1.90 14.88
C LYS A 210 3.72 1.44 14.22
N ALA A 211 3.71 0.25 13.60
CA ALA A 211 4.88 -0.30 12.90
C ALA A 211 5.39 0.63 11.79
N PHE A 212 4.49 1.32 11.06
CA PHE A 212 4.88 2.31 10.06
C PHE A 212 5.72 3.45 10.63
N HIS A 213 5.46 3.88 11.87
CA HIS A 213 6.20 4.94 12.54
C HIS A 213 7.30 4.41 13.48
N HIS A 214 7.57 3.11 13.45
CA HIS A 214 8.53 2.44 14.36
C HIS A 214 8.19 2.65 15.84
N GLU A 215 6.90 2.86 16.17
CA GLU A 215 6.41 3.02 17.54
C GLU A 215 6.34 1.67 18.23
N THR A 216 6.65 1.62 19.51
CA THR A 216 6.65 0.40 20.33
C THR A 216 5.30 -0.33 20.24
N ILE A 217 5.36 -1.63 19.98
CA ILE A 217 4.22 -2.54 19.96
C ILE A 217 4.34 -3.47 21.15
N SER A 218 3.29 -3.55 21.97
CA SER A 218 3.26 -4.44 23.13
C SER A 218 2.00 -5.30 23.15
N MET A 219 2.13 -6.50 23.69
CA MET A 219 1.05 -7.45 23.90
C MET A 219 1.18 -8.13 25.26
N SER A 220 0.07 -8.23 25.98
CA SER A 220 -0.02 -8.97 27.24
C SER A 220 -1.07 -10.07 27.15
N ARG A 221 -0.68 -11.33 27.41
CA ARG A 221 -1.58 -12.49 27.48
C ARG A 221 -1.74 -12.94 28.92
N ARG A 222 -2.95 -12.80 29.46
CA ARG A 222 -3.26 -13.20 30.85
C ARG A 222 -3.10 -14.70 31.09
N LYS A 223 -3.44 -15.54 30.10
CA LYS A 223 -3.47 -17.00 30.24
C LYS A 223 -2.06 -17.55 30.52
N ASP A 224 -1.05 -17.03 29.83
CA ASP A 224 0.32 -17.53 29.89
C ASP A 224 1.25 -16.58 30.68
N ARG A 225 0.71 -15.47 31.23
CA ARG A 225 1.47 -14.37 31.86
C ARG A 225 2.59 -13.85 30.97
N GLU A 226 2.37 -13.92 29.66
CA GLU A 226 3.31 -13.50 28.64
C GLU A 226 3.19 -11.99 28.40
N TYR A 227 4.29 -11.27 28.43
CA TYR A 227 4.38 -9.88 27.98
C TYR A 227 5.45 -9.80 26.89
N LEU A 228 5.04 -9.36 25.72
CA LEU A 228 5.93 -9.12 24.58
C LEU A 228 5.95 -7.62 24.27
N GLU A 229 7.15 -7.10 24.04
CA GLU A 229 7.37 -5.72 23.63
C GLU A 229 8.38 -5.68 22.50
N ILE A 230 8.09 -4.91 21.49
CA ILE A 230 8.92 -4.74 20.30
C ILE A 230 9.18 -3.24 20.14
N ASP A 231 10.39 -2.84 20.46
CA ASP A 231 10.84 -1.49 20.22
C ASP A 231 11.33 -1.34 18.80
N ASN A 232 10.94 -0.21 18.18
CA ASN A 232 11.33 0.14 16.81
C ASN A 232 11.03 -0.97 15.78
N PRO A 233 9.79 -1.46 15.65
CA PRO A 233 9.43 -2.48 14.66
C PRO A 233 9.74 -1.99 13.24
N ARG A 234 10.34 -2.85 12.41
CA ARG A 234 10.79 -2.58 11.04
C ARG A 234 10.00 -3.47 10.08
N VAL A 235 8.78 -3.10 9.85
CA VAL A 235 7.84 -3.88 9.05
C VAL A 235 7.67 -3.25 7.68
N SER A 236 7.87 -4.04 6.63
CA SER A 236 7.49 -3.68 5.26
C SER A 236 6.24 -4.47 4.86
N VAL A 237 5.40 -3.88 4.02
CA VAL A 237 4.15 -4.49 3.58
C VAL A 237 4.05 -4.42 2.07
N VAL A 238 3.84 -5.54 1.40
CA VAL A 238 3.64 -5.64 -0.04
C VAL A 238 2.39 -6.44 -0.32
N LEU A 239 1.38 -5.76 -0.81
CA LEU A 239 0.07 -6.33 -1.07
C LEU A 239 -0.34 -6.13 -2.52
N ALA A 240 -1.16 -7.05 -3.03
CA ALA A 240 -1.95 -6.84 -4.23
C ALA A 240 -3.41 -7.23 -4.01
N GLY A 241 -4.30 -6.54 -4.71
CA GLY A 241 -5.72 -6.82 -4.58
C GLY A 241 -6.58 -6.10 -5.62
N THR A 242 -7.87 -6.38 -5.59
CA THR A 242 -8.87 -5.68 -6.39
C THR A 242 -9.30 -4.38 -5.68
N PRO A 243 -9.96 -3.45 -6.40
CA PRO A 243 -10.53 -2.24 -5.77
C PRO A 243 -11.47 -2.55 -4.60
N GLU A 244 -12.21 -3.67 -4.67
CA GLU A 244 -13.12 -4.08 -3.58
C GLU A 244 -12.34 -4.56 -2.34
N GLN A 245 -11.21 -5.24 -2.53
CA GLN A 245 -10.36 -5.70 -1.44
C GLN A 245 -9.69 -4.54 -0.69
N ILE A 246 -9.40 -3.42 -1.38
CA ILE A 246 -8.94 -2.20 -0.69
C ILE A 246 -10.00 -1.69 0.29
N ARG A 247 -11.27 -1.65 -0.09
CA ARG A 247 -12.36 -1.18 0.78
C ARG A 247 -12.51 -2.05 2.03
N GLN A 248 -12.25 -3.33 1.89
CA GLN A 248 -12.26 -4.24 3.03
C GLN A 248 -11.11 -4.00 3.97
N LEU A 249 -9.93 -3.65 3.44
CA LEU A 249 -8.73 -3.31 4.20
C LEU A 249 -8.81 -1.90 4.80
N ILE A 250 -9.29 -0.94 4.02
CA ILE A 250 -9.36 0.48 4.35
C ILE A 250 -10.80 0.95 4.09
N PRO A 251 -11.69 0.78 5.08
CA PRO A 251 -13.12 1.06 4.88
C PRO A 251 -13.43 2.53 4.66
N ASP A 252 -12.55 3.43 5.12
CA ASP A 252 -12.76 4.87 5.05
C ASP A 252 -11.50 5.60 4.58
N ALA A 253 -11.68 6.63 3.75
CA ALA A 253 -10.61 7.50 3.27
C ALA A 253 -9.94 8.29 4.41
N GLU A 254 -10.63 8.51 5.53
CA GLU A 254 -10.08 9.15 6.73
C GLU A 254 -9.28 8.16 7.61
N ASN A 255 -9.31 6.87 7.29
CA ASN A 255 -8.50 5.88 7.99
C ASN A 255 -7.01 6.18 7.76
N GLY A 256 -6.29 6.44 8.85
CA GLY A 256 -4.87 6.77 8.81
C GLY A 256 -3.99 5.70 8.13
N LEU A 257 -4.50 4.49 7.87
CA LEU A 257 -3.78 3.44 7.15
C LEU A 257 -3.64 3.78 5.65
N LEU A 258 -4.68 4.41 5.03
CA LEU A 258 -4.65 4.81 3.62
C LEU A 258 -3.40 5.61 3.27
N SER A 259 -3.12 6.65 4.05
CA SER A 259 -2.00 7.56 3.78
C SER A 259 -0.61 6.97 4.03
N ARG A 260 -0.53 5.74 4.58
CA ARG A 260 0.74 5.02 4.81
C ARG A 260 1.11 4.09 3.67
N PHE A 261 0.16 3.76 2.80
CA PHE A 261 0.40 2.93 1.63
C PHE A 261 0.80 3.75 0.41
N ILE A 262 1.73 3.22 -0.35
CA ILE A 262 2.00 3.55 -1.73
C ILE A 262 0.97 2.78 -2.56
N PHE A 263 0.12 3.47 -3.30
CA PHE A 263 -0.82 2.82 -4.21
C PHE A 263 -0.32 2.89 -5.64
N TYR A 264 -0.48 1.78 -6.37
CA TYR A 264 -0.30 1.75 -7.81
C TYR A 264 -1.49 1.02 -8.44
N PHE A 265 -2.27 1.70 -9.26
CA PHE A 265 -3.45 1.17 -9.93
C PHE A 265 -3.11 0.74 -11.34
N ILE A 266 -3.33 -0.54 -11.68
CA ILE A 266 -3.16 -1.07 -13.03
C ILE A 266 -4.51 -0.96 -13.72
N PRO A 267 -4.66 -0.15 -14.80
CA PRO A 267 -5.90 -0.01 -15.52
C PRO A 267 -6.27 -1.30 -16.27
N PHE A 268 -7.58 -1.50 -16.47
CA PHE A 268 -8.09 -2.65 -17.22
C PHE A 268 -7.61 -2.59 -18.67
N ARG A 269 -7.06 -3.70 -19.18
CA ARG A 269 -6.63 -3.84 -20.57
C ARG A 269 -7.36 -5.00 -21.26
N ARG A 270 -7.72 -4.74 -22.52
CA ARG A 270 -8.20 -5.80 -23.41
C ARG A 270 -7.00 -6.34 -24.18
N GLY A 271 -6.80 -7.64 -24.16
CA GLY A 271 -5.77 -8.32 -24.93
C GLY A 271 -5.19 -9.52 -24.19
N ILE A 272 -4.69 -10.47 -24.93
CA ILE A 272 -3.97 -11.63 -24.42
C ILE A 272 -2.53 -11.48 -24.92
N ARG A 273 -1.57 -11.55 -23.98
CA ARG A 273 -0.14 -11.56 -24.31
C ARG A 273 0.27 -12.90 -24.89
N ASP A 274 1.38 -12.95 -25.62
CA ASP A 274 2.04 -14.19 -25.94
C ASP A 274 2.48 -14.90 -24.66
N VAL A 275 1.89 -16.07 -24.38
CA VAL A 275 2.16 -16.89 -23.19
C VAL A 275 3.30 -17.88 -23.43
N PHE A 276 3.80 -18.00 -24.67
CA PHE A 276 4.86 -18.91 -25.09
C PHE A 276 6.18 -18.19 -25.41
N ALA A 277 6.41 -17.02 -24.81
CA ALA A 277 7.61 -16.22 -25.04
C ALA A 277 8.93 -16.95 -24.69
N THR A 278 8.86 -18.00 -23.86
CA THR A 278 9.97 -18.94 -23.62
C THR A 278 9.42 -20.32 -23.26
N ASP A 279 10.11 -21.37 -23.75
CA ASP A 279 9.94 -22.78 -23.40
C ASP A 279 11.08 -23.31 -22.52
N ASP A 280 12.11 -22.49 -22.28
CA ASP A 280 13.27 -22.83 -21.46
C ASP A 280 12.99 -22.53 -19.97
N VAL A 281 12.90 -23.58 -19.16
CA VAL A 281 12.65 -23.49 -17.71
C VAL A 281 13.70 -22.64 -17.00
N THR A 282 14.97 -22.69 -17.45
CA THR A 282 16.08 -21.93 -16.84
C THR A 282 16.00 -20.42 -17.14
N ARG A 283 15.28 -20.05 -18.19
CA ARG A 283 15.01 -18.68 -18.61
C ARG A 283 13.63 -18.21 -18.16
N SER A 284 12.89 -19.03 -17.41
CA SER A 284 11.64 -18.59 -16.82
C SER A 284 11.90 -17.38 -15.90
N LYS A 285 10.99 -16.42 -15.88
CA LYS A 285 11.13 -15.24 -15.00
C LYS A 285 11.37 -15.63 -13.54
N HIS A 286 10.72 -16.69 -13.06
CA HIS A 286 10.92 -17.19 -11.70
C HIS A 286 12.38 -17.64 -11.46
N ALA A 287 12.97 -18.39 -12.38
CA ALA A 287 14.37 -18.82 -12.26
C ALA A 287 15.33 -17.62 -12.28
N VAL A 288 15.09 -16.64 -13.16
CA VAL A 288 15.89 -15.41 -13.23
C VAL A 288 15.82 -14.61 -11.93
N PHE A 289 14.62 -14.41 -11.38
CA PHE A 289 14.44 -13.68 -10.12
C PHE A 289 15.06 -14.41 -8.92
N LYS A 290 15.04 -15.74 -8.91
CA LYS A 290 15.72 -16.54 -7.89
C LYS A 290 17.24 -16.31 -7.94
N ILE A 291 17.85 -16.35 -9.13
CA ILE A 291 19.29 -16.04 -9.30
C ILE A 291 19.61 -14.61 -8.80
N MET A 292 18.78 -13.63 -9.12
CA MET A 292 18.94 -12.27 -8.61
C MET A 292 18.77 -12.18 -7.08
N GLY A 293 17.91 -13.02 -6.50
CA GLY A 293 17.77 -13.14 -5.05
C GLY A 293 19.05 -13.66 -4.37
N ASP A 294 19.70 -14.68 -4.95
CA ASP A 294 20.98 -15.21 -4.44
C ASP A 294 22.10 -14.14 -4.56
N GLU A 295 22.14 -13.40 -5.68
CA GLU A 295 23.05 -12.28 -5.88
C GLU A 295 22.79 -11.17 -4.85
N PHE A 296 21.53 -10.80 -4.64
CA PHE A 296 21.15 -9.78 -3.64
C PHE A 296 21.58 -10.18 -2.24
N LEU A 297 21.36 -11.45 -1.86
CA LEU A 297 21.79 -11.97 -0.57
C LEU A 297 23.31 -11.77 -0.36
N HIS A 298 24.12 -12.09 -1.39
CA HIS A 298 25.57 -11.90 -1.33
C HIS A 298 25.97 -10.42 -1.16
N LEU A 299 25.37 -9.53 -1.95
CA LEU A 299 25.63 -8.09 -1.87
C LEU A 299 25.20 -7.50 -0.53
N LEU A 300 24.04 -7.93 -0.03
CA LEU A 300 23.52 -7.54 1.28
C LEU A 300 24.43 -7.99 2.43
N ASP A 301 25.00 -9.20 2.38
CA ASP A 301 25.93 -9.68 3.38
C ASP A 301 27.20 -8.81 3.43
N ILE A 302 27.76 -8.46 2.28
CA ILE A 302 28.89 -7.54 2.19
C ILE A 302 28.53 -6.18 2.81
N PHE A 303 27.34 -5.65 2.51
CA PHE A 303 26.85 -4.37 3.01
C PHE A 303 26.68 -4.41 4.54
N ILE A 304 25.95 -5.40 5.06
CA ILE A 304 25.67 -5.51 6.50
C ILE A 304 26.96 -5.66 7.32
N ASN A 305 27.94 -6.42 6.83
CA ASN A 305 29.22 -6.63 7.50
C ASN A 305 30.07 -5.36 7.65
N GLN A 306 29.78 -4.29 6.92
CA GLN A 306 30.47 -2.99 7.07
C GLN A 306 30.05 -2.26 8.35
N GLY A 307 28.88 -2.57 8.92
CA GLY A 307 28.36 -2.00 10.17
C GLY A 307 27.02 -1.30 10.06
N SER A 308 26.81 -0.26 10.86
CA SER A 308 25.59 0.55 10.86
C SER A 308 25.75 1.79 10.00
N PHE A 309 24.65 2.22 9.38
CA PHE A 309 24.62 3.32 8.44
C PHE A 309 23.68 4.44 8.89
N VAL A 310 24.06 5.67 8.56
CA VAL A 310 23.22 6.87 8.72
C VAL A 310 23.02 7.51 7.36
N PHE A 311 21.77 7.56 6.93
CA PHE A 311 21.38 8.28 5.71
C PHE A 311 21.28 9.77 5.98
N VAL A 312 21.86 10.56 5.10
CA VAL A 312 21.89 12.02 5.15
C VAL A 312 21.38 12.58 3.83
N LEU A 313 20.40 13.46 3.91
CA LEU A 313 19.99 14.29 2.80
C LEU A 313 20.80 15.62 2.86
N PRO A 314 21.63 15.96 1.83
CA PRO A 314 22.39 17.21 1.81
C PRO A 314 21.51 18.45 1.98
N THR A 315 22.02 19.50 2.62
CA THR A 315 21.24 20.70 2.97
C THR A 315 20.57 21.38 1.76
N HIS A 316 21.22 21.37 0.60
CA HIS A 316 20.63 21.94 -0.63
C HIS A 316 19.46 21.09 -1.13
N LEU A 317 19.51 19.75 -0.97
CA LEU A 317 18.42 18.86 -1.30
C LEU A 317 17.29 18.92 -0.27
N GLN A 318 17.61 19.12 1.03
CA GLN A 318 16.59 19.33 2.07
C GLN A 318 15.69 20.53 1.74
N ARG A 319 16.28 21.65 1.29
CA ARG A 319 15.51 22.84 0.89
C ARG A 319 14.58 22.54 -0.28
N ARG A 320 15.09 21.93 -1.33
CA ARG A 320 14.31 21.52 -2.50
C ARG A 320 13.20 20.52 -2.14
N PHE A 321 13.47 19.61 -1.20
CA PHE A 321 12.49 18.66 -0.70
C PHE A 321 11.31 19.35 0.01
N VAL A 322 11.59 20.31 0.87
CA VAL A 322 10.54 21.08 1.57
C VAL A 322 9.70 21.90 0.58
N GLU A 323 10.34 22.57 -0.38
CA GLU A 323 9.67 23.31 -1.44
C GLU A 323 8.76 22.41 -2.30
N TRP A 324 9.27 21.24 -2.67
CA TRP A 324 8.50 20.22 -3.42
C TRP A 324 7.27 19.76 -2.63
N LEU A 325 7.44 19.45 -1.35
CA LEU A 325 6.35 18.96 -0.50
C LEU A 325 5.29 20.03 -0.25
N ALA A 326 5.70 21.29 -0.05
CA ALA A 326 4.79 22.43 0.11
C ALA A 326 3.96 22.65 -1.15
N ARG A 327 4.60 22.64 -2.33
CA ARG A 327 3.91 22.75 -3.63
C ARG A 327 2.86 21.66 -3.80
N LEU A 328 3.20 20.39 -3.54
CA LEU A 328 2.25 19.29 -3.66
C LEU A 328 1.09 19.42 -2.68
N ASN A 329 1.36 19.86 -1.44
CA ASN A 329 0.32 20.06 -0.45
C ASN A 329 -0.70 21.10 -0.91
N ASP A 330 -0.23 22.25 -1.37
CA ASP A 330 -1.09 23.34 -1.82
C ASP A 330 -1.90 22.94 -3.07
N GLU A 331 -1.22 22.40 -4.09
CA GLU A 331 -1.90 21.93 -5.31
C GLU A 331 -2.97 20.87 -5.01
N CYS A 332 -2.68 19.89 -4.16
CA CYS A 332 -3.63 18.81 -3.86
C CYS A 332 -4.79 19.28 -2.97
N CYS A 333 -4.53 20.16 -1.99
CA CYS A 333 -5.59 20.72 -1.17
C CYS A 333 -6.54 21.60 -1.99
N ASP A 334 -6.00 22.39 -2.92
CA ASP A 334 -6.79 23.27 -3.78
C ASP A 334 -7.62 22.50 -4.83
N GLU A 335 -7.04 21.46 -5.42
CA GLU A 335 -7.70 20.73 -6.52
C GLU A 335 -8.57 19.56 -6.06
N VAL A 336 -8.27 18.94 -4.93
CA VAL A 336 -8.99 17.76 -4.42
C VAL A 336 -9.77 18.11 -3.16
N ASP A 337 -9.12 18.16 -2.01
CA ASP A 337 -9.65 18.66 -0.74
C ASP A 337 -8.58 18.65 0.37
N ASN A 338 -8.91 19.22 1.54
CA ASN A 338 -8.02 19.31 2.70
C ASN A 338 -7.60 17.95 3.29
N GLY A 339 -8.35 16.87 3.02
CA GLY A 339 -7.99 15.51 3.44
C GLY A 339 -6.69 15.00 2.80
N MET A 340 -6.27 15.60 1.68
CA MET A 340 -5.02 15.29 1.00
C MET A 340 -3.77 15.64 1.82
N GLN A 341 -3.84 16.61 2.74
CA GLN A 341 -2.71 17.04 3.56
C GLN A 341 -2.04 15.85 4.29
N GLY A 342 -2.85 14.93 4.83
CA GLY A 342 -2.33 13.74 5.52
C GLY A 342 -1.60 12.77 4.58
N ILE A 343 -2.08 12.66 3.34
CA ILE A 343 -1.47 11.80 2.29
C ILE A 343 -0.14 12.41 1.85
N VAL A 344 -0.12 13.72 1.52
CA VAL A 344 1.08 14.41 1.05
C VAL A 344 2.19 14.42 2.11
N ARG A 345 1.87 14.70 3.39
CA ARG A 345 2.86 14.66 4.47
C ARG A 345 3.51 13.28 4.63
N ARG A 346 2.72 12.20 4.49
CA ARG A 346 3.27 10.84 4.57
C ARG A 346 3.99 10.41 3.30
N LEU A 347 3.61 10.97 2.15
CA LEU A 347 4.37 10.81 0.91
C LEU A 347 5.79 11.36 1.06
N GLY A 348 5.97 12.48 1.78
CA GLY A 348 7.29 13.00 2.14
C GLY A 348 8.13 11.97 2.92
N LEU A 349 7.57 11.34 3.95
CA LEU A 349 8.27 10.28 4.68
C LEU A 349 8.57 9.06 3.79
N ILE A 350 7.64 8.67 2.91
CA ILE A 350 7.84 7.58 1.95
C ILE A 350 8.97 7.93 0.98
N ALA A 351 9.00 9.15 0.44
CA ALA A 351 10.08 9.62 -0.43
C ALA A 351 11.45 9.58 0.28
N PHE A 352 11.53 10.06 1.51
CA PHE A 352 12.75 9.99 2.30
C PHE A 352 13.25 8.55 2.51
N ARG A 353 12.35 7.62 2.82
CA ARG A 353 12.67 6.19 2.96
C ARG A 353 13.10 5.54 1.64
N MET A 354 12.49 5.95 0.54
CA MET A 354 12.85 5.46 -0.80
C MET A 354 14.23 5.99 -1.23
N MET A 355 14.55 7.25 -0.94
CA MET A 355 15.90 7.80 -1.14
C MET A 355 16.93 7.03 -0.31
N MET A 356 16.65 6.76 0.96
CA MET A 356 17.50 5.95 1.84
C MET A 356 17.76 4.56 1.23
N LEU A 357 16.72 3.90 0.72
CA LEU A 357 16.83 2.59 0.09
C LEU A 357 17.68 2.65 -1.21
N PHE A 358 17.43 3.64 -2.08
CA PHE A 358 18.18 3.78 -3.34
C PHE A 358 19.64 4.05 -3.09
N THR A 359 19.95 4.98 -2.18
CA THR A 359 21.34 5.28 -1.80
C THR A 359 22.03 4.04 -1.22
N ALA A 360 21.36 3.25 -0.38
CA ALA A 360 21.93 2.02 0.17
C ALA A 360 22.22 0.97 -0.93
N ILE A 361 21.28 0.73 -1.85
CA ILE A 361 21.48 -0.21 -2.97
C ILE A 361 22.61 0.27 -3.89
N ARG A 362 22.73 1.57 -4.14
CA ARG A 362 23.78 2.14 -5.00
C ARG A 362 25.20 1.91 -4.46
N THR A 363 25.36 1.74 -3.13
CA THR A 363 26.66 1.43 -2.54
C THR A 363 27.17 0.03 -2.88
N PHE A 364 26.32 -0.87 -3.39
CA PHE A 364 26.78 -2.20 -3.84
C PHE A 364 27.86 -2.11 -4.93
N ASP A 365 27.80 -1.06 -5.74
CA ASP A 365 28.75 -0.83 -6.86
C ASP A 365 29.82 0.21 -6.51
N SER A 366 29.84 0.71 -5.25
CA SER A 366 30.78 1.75 -4.84
C SER A 366 32.11 1.16 -4.38
N SER A 367 33.20 1.62 -4.98
CA SER A 367 34.57 1.30 -4.55
C SER A 367 35.21 2.37 -3.64
N LEU A 368 34.47 3.46 -3.33
CA LEU A 368 34.98 4.56 -2.53
C LEU A 368 35.01 4.19 -1.03
N PRO A 369 36.06 4.58 -0.27
CA PRO A 369 36.08 4.38 1.15
C PRO A 369 34.96 5.17 1.83
N PRO A 370 34.21 4.54 2.78
CA PRO A 370 33.06 5.18 3.40
C PRO A 370 33.48 6.31 4.36
N THR A 371 32.79 7.45 4.27
CA THR A 371 32.88 8.49 5.30
C THR A 371 32.13 8.02 6.56
N ARG A 372 32.68 8.30 7.74
CA ARG A 372 32.09 7.86 9.03
C ARG A 372 31.74 9.04 9.94
N THR A 373 30.71 8.85 10.73
CA THR A 373 30.37 9.72 11.86
C THR A 373 31.35 9.55 13.01
N PRO A 374 31.43 10.47 13.99
CA PRO A 374 32.30 10.33 15.17
C PRO A 374 32.02 9.06 16.00
N ASP A 375 30.80 8.54 16.00
CA ASP A 375 30.39 7.29 16.66
C ASP A 375 30.59 6.04 15.79
N GLY A 376 31.28 6.18 14.65
CA GLY A 376 31.75 5.08 13.79
C GLY A 376 30.74 4.57 12.75
N ARG A 377 29.52 5.12 12.67
CA ARG A 377 28.54 4.76 11.64
C ARG A 377 28.96 5.28 10.27
N ILE A 378 28.63 4.55 9.21
CA ILE A 378 28.91 4.94 7.84
C ILE A 378 27.85 5.94 7.36
N ILE A 379 28.29 7.02 6.73
CA ILE A 379 27.39 8.02 6.15
C ILE A 379 26.98 7.60 4.74
N LEU A 380 25.68 7.52 4.49
CA LEU A 380 25.06 7.37 3.18
C LEU A 380 24.48 8.72 2.77
N GLU A 381 25.17 9.42 1.90
CA GLU A 381 24.72 10.72 1.39
C GLU A 381 23.91 10.54 0.12
N CYS A 382 22.70 11.13 0.07
CA CYS A 382 21.82 11.07 -1.09
C CYS A 382 22.42 11.81 -2.28
N SER A 383 22.46 11.15 -3.43
CA SER A 383 22.85 11.77 -4.68
C SER A 383 21.72 12.62 -5.28
N GLU A 384 22.07 13.60 -6.13
CA GLU A 384 21.11 14.36 -6.94
C GLU A 384 20.26 13.44 -7.83
N GLU A 385 20.86 12.37 -8.35
CA GLU A 385 20.19 11.41 -9.21
C GLU A 385 19.12 10.63 -8.45
N ASP A 386 19.45 10.04 -7.28
CA ASP A 386 18.50 9.32 -6.44
C ASP A 386 17.39 10.26 -5.96
N PHE A 387 17.73 11.49 -5.56
CA PHE A 387 16.78 12.50 -5.15
C PHE A 387 15.74 12.79 -6.25
N ASN A 388 16.19 13.17 -7.44
CA ASN A 388 15.29 13.54 -8.54
C ASN A 388 14.46 12.34 -9.01
N THR A 389 15.06 11.15 -9.10
CA THR A 389 14.37 9.90 -9.47
C THR A 389 13.25 9.57 -8.49
N VAL A 390 13.52 9.64 -7.19
CA VAL A 390 12.51 9.34 -6.17
C VAL A 390 11.39 10.37 -6.16
N LEU A 391 11.69 11.68 -6.31
CA LEU A 391 10.63 12.68 -6.39
C LEU A 391 9.71 12.44 -7.59
N CYS A 392 10.27 12.09 -8.75
CA CYS A 392 9.50 11.76 -9.94
C CYS A 392 8.60 10.53 -9.69
N ILE A 393 9.14 9.45 -9.11
CA ILE A 393 8.36 8.26 -8.73
C ILE A 393 7.21 8.66 -7.79
N CYS A 394 7.48 9.46 -6.75
CA CYS A 394 6.49 9.86 -5.77
C CYS A 394 5.38 10.74 -6.36
N GLU A 395 5.68 11.62 -7.32
CA GLU A 395 4.65 12.40 -8.03
C GLU A 395 3.71 11.49 -8.85
N ILE A 396 4.25 10.50 -9.54
CA ILE A 396 3.43 9.51 -10.25
C ILE A 396 2.54 8.73 -9.26
N LEU A 397 3.10 8.27 -8.16
CA LEU A 397 2.36 7.52 -7.13
C LEU A 397 1.28 8.37 -6.44
N LEU A 398 1.45 9.68 -6.39
CA LEU A 398 0.44 10.60 -5.86
C LEU A 398 -0.82 10.61 -6.73
N TYR A 399 -0.71 10.57 -8.07
CA TYR A 399 -1.87 10.41 -8.96
C TYR A 399 -2.67 9.15 -8.66
N HIS A 400 -1.98 8.01 -8.48
CA HIS A 400 -2.62 6.74 -8.13
C HIS A 400 -3.26 6.79 -6.74
N SER A 401 -2.60 7.42 -5.76
CA SER A 401 -3.12 7.59 -4.41
C SER A 401 -4.37 8.48 -4.36
N ILE A 402 -4.38 9.57 -5.12
CA ILE A 402 -5.57 10.44 -5.28
C ILE A 402 -6.72 9.67 -5.92
N HIS A 403 -6.44 8.89 -6.96
CA HIS A 403 -7.46 8.08 -7.61
C HIS A 403 -8.13 7.10 -6.63
N ILE A 404 -7.35 6.40 -5.81
CA ILE A 404 -7.86 5.49 -4.77
C ILE A 404 -8.62 6.26 -3.68
N TYR A 405 -8.09 7.39 -3.22
CA TYR A 405 -8.74 8.25 -2.23
C TYR A 405 -10.14 8.69 -2.69
N LEU A 406 -10.26 9.18 -3.92
CA LEU A 406 -11.53 9.60 -4.51
C LEU A 406 -12.50 8.43 -4.66
N LYS A 407 -12.04 7.25 -5.09
CA LYS A 407 -12.86 6.04 -5.17
C LYS A 407 -13.44 5.63 -3.81
N LEU A 408 -12.64 5.69 -2.75
CA LEU A 408 -13.11 5.36 -1.40
C LEU A 408 -14.12 6.39 -0.89
N ARG A 409 -13.89 7.69 -1.09
CA ARG A 409 -14.83 8.75 -0.68
C ARG A 409 -16.17 8.68 -1.40
N LEU A 410 -16.15 8.47 -2.71
CA LEU A 410 -17.38 8.35 -3.50
C LEU A 410 -18.25 7.19 -3.05
N THR A 411 -17.64 6.12 -2.55
CA THR A 411 -18.38 4.96 -2.06
C THR A 411 -18.96 5.19 -0.66
N ASN A 412 -18.22 5.87 0.23
CA ASN A 412 -18.70 6.21 1.56
C ASN A 412 -19.84 7.22 1.51
N ASN A 413 -19.79 8.19 0.60
CA ASN A 413 -20.92 9.07 0.31
C ASN A 413 -22.13 8.32 -0.29
N ARG A 414 -21.92 7.17 -0.97
CA ARG A 414 -23.02 6.28 -1.40
C ARG A 414 -23.64 5.52 -0.23
N ASN A 415 -22.93 5.26 0.85
CA ASN A 415 -23.48 4.65 2.07
C ASN A 415 -24.30 5.65 2.92
N VAL A 416 -24.12 6.96 2.68
CA VAL A 416 -25.01 8.04 3.18
C VAL A 416 -26.19 8.28 2.21
N LEU A 417 -26.05 7.86 0.95
CA LEU A 417 -27.13 7.73 0.00
C LEU A 417 -27.66 6.29 0.09
N PRO A 418 -28.89 6.03 0.54
CA PRO A 418 -29.41 4.68 0.60
C PRO A 418 -29.37 4.05 -0.78
N ASP A 419 -28.78 2.87 -0.85
CA ASP A 419 -28.75 1.88 -1.94
C ASP A 419 -29.25 2.37 -3.32
N ILE A 420 -28.29 2.77 -4.17
CA ILE A 420 -28.53 2.79 -5.61
C ILE A 420 -28.42 1.35 -6.09
N GLU A 421 -29.34 0.52 -5.64
CA GLU A 421 -29.56 -0.79 -6.23
C GLU A 421 -30.19 -0.64 -7.63
N THR A 422 -29.77 -1.49 -8.53
CA THR A 422 -30.39 -1.73 -9.83
C THR A 422 -31.89 -1.96 -9.67
N GLY A 423 -32.73 -1.24 -10.42
CA GLY A 423 -34.18 -1.41 -10.40
C GLY A 423 -34.97 -0.17 -9.99
N VAL A 424 -35.96 -0.36 -9.12
CA VAL A 424 -36.92 0.69 -8.68
C VAL A 424 -36.22 1.87 -7.98
N ASN A 425 -35.14 1.62 -7.23
CA ASN A 425 -34.42 2.67 -6.51
C ASN A 425 -33.64 3.59 -7.45
N ALA A 426 -32.98 3.05 -8.48
CA ALA A 426 -32.30 3.86 -9.49
C ALA A 426 -33.26 4.81 -10.23
N ARG A 427 -34.46 4.32 -10.59
CA ARG A 427 -35.48 5.11 -11.26
C ARG A 427 -36.08 6.19 -10.35
N ARG A 428 -36.28 5.88 -9.06
CA ARG A 428 -36.70 6.86 -8.05
C ARG A 428 -35.70 8.00 -7.90
N TYR A 429 -34.40 7.70 -7.86
CA TYR A 429 -33.37 8.72 -7.79
C TYR A 429 -33.28 9.56 -9.08
N ALA A 430 -33.40 8.93 -10.25
CA ALA A 430 -33.44 9.63 -11.51
C ALA A 430 -34.60 10.63 -11.57
N LEU A 431 -35.76 10.29 -11.01
CA LEU A 431 -36.89 11.20 -10.87
C LEU A 431 -36.52 12.40 -9.99
N TYR A 432 -35.97 12.17 -8.79
CA TYR A 432 -35.57 13.24 -7.87
C TYR A 432 -34.62 14.25 -8.50
N HIS A 433 -33.61 13.77 -9.24
CA HIS A 433 -32.63 14.65 -9.90
C HIS A 433 -33.19 15.41 -11.10
N LYS A 434 -34.20 14.90 -11.79
CA LYS A 434 -34.88 15.60 -12.88
C LYS A 434 -35.88 16.67 -12.41
N LEU A 435 -36.35 16.56 -11.16
CA LEU A 435 -37.23 17.58 -10.59
C LEU A 435 -36.46 18.87 -10.34
N PRO A 436 -36.99 20.06 -10.67
CA PRO A 436 -36.44 21.36 -10.28
C PRO A 436 -36.44 21.56 -8.77
N ASP A 437 -35.72 22.58 -8.27
CA ASP A 437 -35.68 22.88 -6.84
C ASP A 437 -37.04 23.27 -6.28
N GLU A 438 -37.87 23.97 -7.10
CA GLU A 438 -39.26 24.27 -6.84
C GLU A 438 -40.12 23.77 -8.00
N PHE A 439 -41.19 23.02 -7.71
CA PHE A 439 -42.06 22.50 -8.77
C PHE A 439 -43.47 22.25 -8.26
N ASP A 440 -44.40 22.30 -9.22
CA ASP A 440 -45.81 21.94 -9.00
C ASP A 440 -46.11 20.52 -9.53
N LYS A 441 -47.36 20.09 -9.26
CA LYS A 441 -47.82 18.78 -9.72
C LYS A 441 -47.76 18.60 -11.22
N SER A 442 -47.94 19.67 -12.02
CA SER A 442 -47.92 19.57 -13.48
C SER A 442 -46.52 19.31 -14.04
N VAL A 443 -45.50 19.95 -13.46
CA VAL A 443 -44.09 19.70 -13.79
C VAL A 443 -43.69 18.28 -13.41
N TYR A 444 -44.12 17.81 -12.22
CA TYR A 444 -43.90 16.47 -11.77
C TYR A 444 -44.55 15.44 -12.70
N ASP A 445 -45.83 15.56 -13.03
CA ASP A 445 -46.56 14.64 -13.91
C ASP A 445 -45.91 14.55 -15.30
N ARG A 446 -45.43 15.70 -15.85
CA ARG A 446 -44.69 15.74 -17.12
C ARG A 446 -43.37 14.92 -17.03
N ILE A 447 -42.55 15.14 -16.00
CA ILE A 447 -41.29 14.45 -15.88
C ILE A 447 -41.48 12.93 -15.66
N VAL A 448 -42.51 12.53 -14.93
CA VAL A 448 -42.88 11.12 -14.77
C VAL A 448 -43.27 10.49 -16.11
N SER A 449 -44.04 11.22 -16.93
CA SER A 449 -44.41 10.78 -18.28
C SER A 449 -43.20 10.68 -19.23
N GLU A 450 -42.29 11.67 -19.21
CA GLU A 450 -41.03 11.62 -19.97
C GLU A 450 -40.13 10.47 -19.59
N MET A 451 -40.18 10.05 -18.33
CA MET A 451 -39.43 8.89 -17.82
C MET A 451 -40.12 7.54 -18.07
N ASN A 452 -41.31 7.54 -18.63
CA ASN A 452 -42.14 6.38 -18.90
C ASN A 452 -42.46 5.56 -17.62
N GLU A 453 -42.61 6.25 -16.46
CA GLU A 453 -42.87 5.66 -15.17
C GLU A 453 -44.36 5.61 -14.83
N ASN A 454 -44.75 4.63 -14.02
CA ASN A 454 -46.12 4.54 -13.57
C ASN A 454 -46.44 5.66 -12.55
N PRO A 455 -47.47 6.50 -12.80
CA PRO A 455 -47.86 7.64 -11.95
C PRO A 455 -48.08 7.26 -10.48
N ASN A 456 -48.69 6.09 -10.22
CA ASN A 456 -48.96 5.64 -8.86
C ASN A 456 -47.64 5.22 -8.12
N THR A 457 -46.67 4.69 -8.85
CA THR A 457 -45.35 4.35 -8.30
C THR A 457 -44.57 5.62 -8.01
N ALA A 458 -44.60 6.56 -8.92
CA ALA A 458 -43.90 7.85 -8.77
C ALA A 458 -44.49 8.68 -7.60
N ALA A 459 -45.81 8.66 -7.39
CA ALA A 459 -46.46 9.30 -6.24
C ALA A 459 -45.96 8.77 -4.90
N LYS A 460 -45.77 7.43 -4.77
CA LYS A 460 -45.15 6.84 -3.60
C LYS A 460 -43.69 7.28 -3.39
N TRP A 461 -42.97 7.58 -4.47
CA TRP A 461 -41.59 8.09 -4.37
C TRP A 461 -41.57 9.53 -3.85
N ILE A 462 -42.50 10.39 -4.26
CA ILE A 462 -42.65 11.74 -3.73
C ILE A 462 -42.96 11.71 -2.22
N ASP A 463 -43.91 10.87 -1.82
CA ASP A 463 -44.23 10.72 -0.39
C ASP A 463 -43.02 10.26 0.41
N LYS A 464 -42.23 9.35 -0.15
CA LYS A 464 -40.98 8.91 0.48
C LYS A 464 -39.91 10.00 0.56
N PHE A 465 -39.75 10.85 -0.47
CA PHE A 465 -38.84 11.99 -0.43
C PHE A 465 -39.25 13.02 0.63
N ILE A 466 -40.57 13.17 0.87
CA ILE A 466 -41.07 14.02 1.96
C ILE A 466 -40.75 13.40 3.33
N GLN A 467 -40.98 12.10 3.50
CA GLN A 467 -40.62 11.37 4.74
C GLN A 467 -39.12 11.43 5.03
N ASP A 468 -38.27 11.30 4.01
CA ASP A 468 -36.81 11.36 4.10
C ASP A 468 -36.28 12.82 4.28
N GLY A 469 -37.16 13.83 4.36
CA GLY A 469 -36.80 15.24 4.54
C GLY A 469 -36.18 15.91 3.31
N ARG A 470 -36.21 15.27 2.15
CA ARG A 470 -35.61 15.77 0.90
C ARG A 470 -36.52 16.70 0.11
N LEU A 471 -37.81 16.59 0.30
CA LEU A 471 -38.82 17.47 -0.24
C LEU A 471 -39.70 18.03 0.88
N LYS A 472 -40.05 19.31 0.75
CA LYS A 472 -41.09 19.94 1.58
C LYS A 472 -42.29 20.27 0.72
N ARG A 473 -43.49 19.94 1.20
CA ARG A 473 -44.76 20.37 0.58
C ARG A 473 -45.11 21.76 1.11
N THR A 474 -45.07 22.76 0.24
CA THR A 474 -45.34 24.16 0.61
C THR A 474 -46.83 24.50 0.56
N SER A 475 -47.55 23.86 -0.38
CA SER A 475 -49.03 23.96 -0.50
C SER A 475 -49.59 22.74 -1.22
N LYS A 476 -50.88 22.66 -1.42
CA LYS A 476 -51.49 21.53 -2.14
C LYS A 476 -50.96 21.49 -3.59
N GLY A 477 -50.12 20.49 -3.83
CA GLY A 477 -49.52 20.24 -5.17
C GLY A 477 -48.21 20.97 -5.46
N ASN A 478 -47.66 21.78 -4.53
CA ASN A 478 -46.39 22.48 -4.70
C ASN A 478 -45.31 21.92 -3.74
N TYR A 479 -44.12 21.74 -4.23
CA TYR A 479 -42.99 21.11 -3.56
C TYR A 479 -41.69 21.90 -3.71
N VAL A 480 -40.85 21.87 -2.72
CA VAL A 480 -39.48 22.46 -2.72
C VAL A 480 -38.49 21.43 -2.26
N LYS A 481 -37.34 21.35 -2.92
CA LYS A 481 -36.20 20.57 -2.43
C LYS A 481 -35.63 21.20 -1.17
N SER A 482 -35.32 20.37 -0.19
CA SER A 482 -34.80 20.79 1.12
C SER A 482 -33.26 20.83 1.10
#